data_959dd39483b557d1e0bf147bed187fef
#
_entry.id   959dd39483b557d1e0bf147bed187fef
#
_cell.length_a   1.000
_cell.length_b   1.000
_cell.length_c   1.000
_cell.angle_alpha   90.00
_cell.angle_beta   90.00
_cell.angle_gamma   90.00
#
_symmetry.space_group_name_H-M   'P 1'
#
loop_
_entity.id
_entity.type
_entity.pdbx_description
1 polymer ?
#
loop_
_entity_poly.entity_id
_entity_poly.type
_entity_poly.pdbx_seq_one_letter_code
_entity_poly.pdbx_strand_id
1 'polypeptide(L)'
;MTQICKVCLVEKPCGMFEFTGKQQHRRKTCRKCRGKRPRNKDKLRAYKEKAKYGITREKIGPNFCMICGSTKNICIDHCHDTNAVRGLLCRSCNLGLGLLGDKVVGLRLAVKYLETFLEKSHGR
;
A
#
# COMPACT_ATOMS: atom_id res chain seq x y z
N MET A 1 -6.37 -13.50 32.42
CA MET A 1 -5.45 -12.86 31.45
C MET A 1 -6.28 -12.20 30.35
N THR A 2 -5.96 -10.96 30.03
CA THR A 2 -6.61 -10.15 29.00
C THR A 2 -5.59 -9.74 27.92
N GLN A 3 -6.06 -9.27 26.78
CA GLN A 3 -5.24 -8.81 25.65
C GLN A 3 -5.98 -7.70 24.90
N ILE A 4 -5.27 -6.68 24.44
CA ILE A 4 -5.85 -5.60 23.62
C ILE A 4 -5.92 -6.05 22.15
N CYS A 5 -7.11 -5.93 21.56
CA CYS A 5 -7.31 -6.21 20.14
C CYS A 5 -6.73 -5.10 19.28
N LYS A 6 -5.81 -5.44 18.36
CA LYS A 6 -5.15 -4.47 17.45
C LYS A 6 -6.12 -3.74 16.50
N VAL A 7 -7.36 -4.21 16.33
CA VAL A 7 -8.33 -3.63 15.38
C VAL A 7 -9.35 -2.73 16.08
N CYS A 8 -9.93 -3.17 17.20
CA CYS A 8 -10.93 -2.36 17.93
C CYS A 8 -10.36 -1.65 19.16
N LEU A 9 -9.07 -1.85 19.47
CA LEU A 9 -8.32 -1.28 20.59
C LEU A 9 -8.94 -1.53 21.97
N VAL A 10 -9.86 -2.50 22.06
CA VAL A 10 -10.55 -2.88 23.30
C VAL A 10 -9.82 -4.03 23.95
N GLU A 11 -9.59 -3.92 25.26
CA GLU A 11 -9.08 -5.01 26.08
C GLU A 11 -10.16 -6.10 26.23
N LYS A 12 -9.78 -7.36 26.08
CA LYS A 12 -10.69 -8.51 26.09
C LYS A 12 -10.02 -9.74 26.70
N PRO A 13 -10.82 -10.65 27.28
CA PRO A 13 -10.30 -11.94 27.73
C PRO A 13 -9.54 -12.67 26.63
N CYS A 14 -8.43 -13.31 26.99
CA CYS A 14 -7.59 -14.04 26.02
C CYS A 14 -8.35 -15.13 25.24
N GLY A 15 -9.45 -15.70 25.79
CA GLY A 15 -10.32 -16.63 25.10
C GLY A 15 -11.04 -16.06 23.86
N MET A 16 -11.12 -14.73 23.73
CA MET A 16 -11.67 -14.05 22.56
C MET A 16 -10.69 -13.98 21.37
N PHE A 17 -9.48 -14.51 21.52
CA PHE A 17 -8.43 -14.54 20.49
C PHE A 17 -8.08 -15.99 20.16
N GLU A 18 -8.11 -16.34 18.88
CA GLU A 18 -7.72 -17.65 18.39
C GLU A 18 -6.21 -17.84 18.40
N PHE A 19 -5.78 -19.08 18.51
CA PHE A 19 -4.39 -19.44 18.32
C PHE A 19 -3.94 -19.39 16.86
N THR A 20 -2.66 -19.14 16.63
CA THR A 20 -2.02 -19.20 15.31
C THR A 20 -1.21 -20.49 15.18
N GLY A 21 -1.63 -21.38 14.24
CA GLY A 21 -0.83 -22.54 13.86
C GLY A 21 -0.43 -23.46 15.02
N LYS A 22 0.65 -24.23 14.83
CA LYS A 22 1.21 -25.20 15.79
C LYS A 22 1.88 -24.56 17.02
N GLN A 23 2.17 -23.26 16.99
CA GLN A 23 2.96 -22.54 18.02
C GLN A 23 2.10 -21.77 19.01
N GLN A 24 1.00 -22.25 19.47
CA GLN A 24 0.18 -21.73 20.58
C GLN A 24 0.18 -20.19 20.84
N HIS A 25 0.60 -19.37 19.87
CA HIS A 25 0.51 -17.91 19.99
C HIS A 25 -0.91 -17.42 19.70
N ARG A 26 -1.43 -16.58 20.57
CA ARG A 26 -2.75 -15.96 20.34
C ARG A 26 -2.66 -14.88 19.28
N ARG A 27 -3.67 -14.81 18.42
CA ARG A 27 -3.79 -13.74 17.41
C ARG A 27 -3.94 -12.39 18.10
N LYS A 28 -3.36 -11.34 17.50
CA LYS A 28 -3.51 -9.95 17.97
C LYS A 28 -4.87 -9.33 17.62
N THR A 29 -5.77 -10.05 16.96
CA THR A 29 -7.11 -9.60 16.53
C THR A 29 -8.16 -10.53 17.11
N CYS A 30 -9.16 -9.99 17.81
CA CYS A 30 -10.24 -10.78 18.43
C CYS A 30 -11.14 -11.41 17.36
N ARG A 31 -11.86 -12.51 17.73
CA ARG A 31 -12.79 -13.25 16.85
C ARG A 31 -13.82 -12.34 16.18
N LYS A 32 -14.42 -11.40 16.92
CA LYS A 32 -15.42 -10.45 16.39
C LYS A 32 -14.85 -9.57 15.26
N CYS A 33 -13.65 -9.02 15.45
CA CYS A 33 -13.01 -8.20 14.42
C CYS A 33 -12.53 -9.04 13.24
N ARG A 34 -12.08 -10.27 13.48
CA ARG A 34 -11.67 -11.20 12.43
C ARG A 34 -12.85 -11.67 11.57
N GLY A 35 -14.01 -11.94 12.18
CA GLY A 35 -15.23 -12.30 11.46
C GLY A 35 -15.77 -11.18 10.55
N LYS A 36 -15.42 -9.92 10.83
CA LYS A 36 -15.78 -8.77 9.98
C LYS A 36 -14.92 -8.64 8.71
N ARG A 37 -13.80 -9.39 8.59
CA ARG A 37 -12.96 -9.33 7.40
C ARG A 37 -13.63 -10.04 6.23
N PRO A 38 -13.80 -9.37 5.09
CA PRO A 38 -14.36 -9.99 3.90
C PRO A 38 -13.52 -11.20 3.45
N ARG A 39 -14.17 -12.28 3.05
CA ARG A 39 -13.51 -13.48 2.48
C ARG A 39 -13.22 -13.31 0.99
N ASN A 40 -14.04 -12.53 0.29
CA ASN A 40 -13.83 -12.20 -1.12
C ASN A 40 -12.57 -11.32 -1.27
N LYS A 41 -11.72 -11.65 -2.25
CA LYS A 41 -10.41 -11.01 -2.48
C LYS A 41 -10.53 -9.49 -2.73
N ASP A 42 -11.52 -9.06 -3.52
CA ASP A 42 -11.71 -7.65 -3.86
C ASP A 42 -12.28 -6.85 -2.68
N LYS A 43 -13.28 -7.41 -1.99
CA LYS A 43 -13.81 -6.82 -0.75
C LYS A 43 -12.73 -6.74 0.34
N LEU A 44 -11.85 -7.73 0.42
CA LEU A 44 -10.73 -7.73 1.38
C LEU A 44 -9.70 -6.65 1.02
N ARG A 45 -9.42 -6.45 -0.27
CA ARG A 45 -8.55 -5.36 -0.74
C ARG A 45 -9.13 -4.00 -0.37
N ALA A 46 -10.37 -3.73 -0.76
CA ALA A 46 -11.06 -2.47 -0.42
C ALA A 46 -11.13 -2.21 1.09
N TYR A 47 -11.36 -3.25 1.90
CA TYR A 47 -11.32 -3.15 3.35
C TYR A 47 -9.93 -2.73 3.87
N LYS A 48 -8.85 -3.31 3.34
CA LYS A 48 -7.48 -2.96 3.71
C LYS A 48 -7.11 -1.55 3.29
N GLU A 49 -7.50 -1.14 2.07
CA GLU A 49 -7.27 0.21 1.54
C GLU A 49 -7.98 1.26 2.42
N LYS A 50 -9.25 1.04 2.73
CA LYS A 50 -10.01 1.92 3.62
C LYS A 50 -9.42 1.98 5.03
N ALA A 51 -8.94 0.85 5.56
CA ALA A 51 -8.34 0.81 6.89
C ALA A 51 -6.98 1.53 6.95
N LYS A 52 -6.22 1.52 5.85
CA LYS A 52 -4.88 2.13 5.78
C LYS A 52 -4.92 3.60 5.36
N TYR A 53 -5.74 3.93 4.37
CA TYR A 53 -5.74 5.24 3.71
C TYR A 53 -7.03 6.05 3.93
N GLY A 54 -8.04 5.48 4.62
CA GLY A 54 -9.36 6.10 4.76
C GLY A 54 -10.21 6.11 3.49
N ILE A 55 -9.65 5.69 2.35
CA ILE A 55 -10.26 5.72 1.02
C ILE A 55 -9.99 4.42 0.27
N THR A 56 -10.83 4.06 -0.70
CA THR A 56 -10.61 2.96 -1.63
C THR A 56 -10.23 3.49 -3.01
N ARG A 57 -9.56 2.67 -3.83
CA ARG A 57 -9.11 3.07 -5.17
C ARG A 57 -10.24 3.53 -6.08
N GLU A 58 -11.43 2.93 -5.97
CA GLU A 58 -12.61 3.30 -6.75
C GLU A 58 -13.06 4.76 -6.53
N LYS A 59 -12.73 5.32 -5.35
CA LYS A 59 -13.03 6.72 -5.00
C LYS A 59 -11.92 7.70 -5.39
N ILE A 60 -10.72 7.21 -5.70
CA ILE A 60 -9.59 8.04 -6.12
C ILE A 60 -9.73 8.43 -7.58
N GLY A 61 -10.21 7.51 -8.44
CA GLY A 61 -10.38 7.76 -9.87
C GLY A 61 -10.37 6.49 -10.71
N PRO A 62 -10.21 6.64 -12.03
CA PRO A 62 -10.17 5.52 -12.96
C PRO A 62 -9.03 4.55 -12.61
N ASN A 63 -9.28 3.24 -12.74
CA ASN A 63 -8.34 2.19 -12.32
C ASN A 63 -7.20 1.97 -13.34
N PHE A 64 -6.40 2.99 -13.57
CA PHE A 64 -5.18 2.93 -14.38
C PHE A 64 -4.03 3.70 -13.72
N CYS A 65 -2.81 3.41 -14.16
CA CYS A 65 -1.60 4.09 -13.67
C CYS A 65 -1.51 5.51 -14.22
N MET A 66 -1.44 6.50 -13.35
CA MET A 66 -1.33 7.92 -13.73
C MET A 66 0.00 8.29 -14.39
N ILE A 67 1.02 7.41 -14.36
CA ILE A 67 2.30 7.64 -15.04
C ILE A 67 2.33 6.96 -16.40
N CYS A 68 2.06 5.65 -16.49
CA CYS A 68 2.25 4.88 -17.72
C CYS A 68 0.96 4.38 -18.38
N GLY A 69 -0.22 4.71 -17.83
CA GLY A 69 -1.52 4.28 -18.37
C GLY A 69 -1.88 2.80 -18.15
N SER A 70 -0.98 1.98 -17.60
CA SER A 70 -1.23 0.55 -17.37
C SER A 70 -2.44 0.32 -16.47
N THR A 71 -3.26 -0.68 -16.79
CA THR A 71 -4.40 -1.11 -15.97
C THR A 71 -4.07 -2.32 -15.07
N LYS A 72 -2.85 -2.85 -15.16
CA LYS A 72 -2.41 -4.05 -14.42
C LYS A 72 -1.74 -3.67 -13.10
N ASN A 73 -2.01 -4.46 -12.06
CA ASN A 73 -1.36 -4.34 -10.73
C ASN A 73 -1.44 -2.93 -10.14
N ILE A 74 -2.60 -2.29 -10.25
CA ILE A 74 -2.83 -0.94 -9.72
C ILE A 74 -2.83 -0.96 -8.19
N CYS A 75 -2.18 0.02 -7.58
CA CYS A 75 -2.13 0.27 -6.15
C CYS A 75 -2.34 1.75 -5.84
N ILE A 76 -2.74 2.04 -4.61
CA ILE A 76 -2.82 3.41 -4.11
C ILE A 76 -1.40 3.89 -3.79
N ASP A 77 -1.02 5.00 -4.40
CA ASP A 77 0.20 5.72 -4.11
C ASP A 77 -0.05 6.81 -3.04
N HIS A 78 0.90 7.00 -2.16
CA HIS A 78 0.82 7.96 -1.06
C HIS A 78 2.19 8.55 -0.74
N CYS A 79 2.20 9.77 -0.25
CA CYS A 79 3.42 10.42 0.26
C CYS A 79 3.89 9.73 1.54
N HIS A 80 5.14 9.31 1.60
CA HIS A 80 5.70 8.62 2.76
C HIS A 80 5.90 9.55 3.98
N ASP A 81 6.07 10.83 3.75
CA ASP A 81 6.26 11.82 4.83
C ASP A 81 4.92 12.21 5.49
N THR A 82 3.84 12.33 4.71
CA THR A 82 2.53 12.84 5.18
C THR A 82 1.43 11.79 5.21
N ASN A 83 1.65 10.60 4.62
CA ASN A 83 0.64 9.58 4.34
C ASN A 83 -0.53 10.04 3.44
N ALA A 84 -0.45 11.24 2.85
CA ALA A 84 -1.47 11.74 1.94
C ALA A 84 -1.52 10.89 0.66
N VAL A 85 -2.71 10.47 0.25
CA VAL A 85 -2.92 9.74 -1.00
C VAL A 85 -2.66 10.67 -2.18
N ARG A 86 -1.78 10.27 -3.10
CA ARG A 86 -1.43 11.02 -4.32
C ARG A 86 -2.24 10.57 -5.54
N GLY A 87 -2.55 9.28 -5.64
CA GLY A 87 -3.28 8.75 -6.80
C GLY A 87 -3.14 7.24 -6.96
N LEU A 88 -3.34 6.79 -8.20
CA LEU A 88 -3.24 5.37 -8.56
C LEU A 88 -2.04 5.15 -9.48
N LEU A 89 -1.19 4.21 -9.13
CA LEU A 89 -0.04 3.79 -9.93
C LEU A 89 -0.02 2.27 -10.10
N CYS A 90 0.57 1.80 -11.20
CA CYS A 90 0.93 0.38 -11.26
C CYS A 90 2.11 0.11 -10.30
N ARG A 91 2.25 -1.14 -9.88
CA ARG A 91 3.30 -1.55 -8.94
C ARG A 91 4.70 -1.13 -9.41
N SER A 92 4.99 -1.23 -10.71
CA SER A 92 6.30 -0.87 -11.26
C SER A 92 6.60 0.61 -11.14
N CYS A 93 5.65 1.49 -11.52
CA CYS A 93 5.82 2.94 -11.39
C CYS A 93 5.93 3.36 -9.91
N ASN A 94 5.09 2.80 -9.04
CA ASN A 94 5.13 3.09 -7.60
C ASN A 94 6.48 2.67 -6.98
N LEU A 95 6.99 1.49 -7.33
CA LEU A 95 8.31 1.03 -6.89
C LEU A 95 9.42 1.91 -7.46
N GLY A 96 9.36 2.28 -8.75
CA GLY A 96 10.34 3.15 -9.40
C GLY A 96 10.46 4.52 -8.72
N LEU A 97 9.33 5.14 -8.37
CA LEU A 97 9.35 6.39 -7.59
C LEU A 97 10.05 6.21 -6.25
N GLY A 98 9.71 5.13 -5.51
CA GLY A 98 10.32 4.84 -4.22
C GLY A 98 11.83 4.61 -4.30
N LEU A 99 12.31 3.87 -5.31
CA LEU A 99 13.74 3.60 -5.54
C LEU A 99 14.52 4.86 -5.89
N LEU A 100 13.88 5.86 -6.52
CA LEU A 100 14.47 7.17 -6.82
C LEU A 100 14.25 8.20 -5.69
N GLY A 101 13.92 7.71 -4.48
CA GLY A 101 13.82 8.54 -3.27
C GLY A 101 12.47 9.19 -3.06
N ASP A 102 11.44 8.86 -3.85
CA ASP A 102 10.07 9.37 -3.75
C ASP A 102 9.93 10.92 -3.77
N LYS A 103 10.93 11.59 -4.35
CA LYS A 103 11.05 13.05 -4.42
C LYS A 103 11.43 13.51 -5.83
N VAL A 104 10.97 14.70 -6.19
CA VAL A 104 11.24 15.31 -7.49
C VAL A 104 12.75 15.41 -7.77
N VAL A 105 13.56 15.65 -6.74
CA VAL A 105 15.03 15.75 -6.89
C VAL A 105 15.63 14.47 -7.45
N GLY A 106 15.28 13.29 -6.90
CA GLY A 106 15.79 12.00 -7.36
C GLY A 106 15.39 11.71 -8.82
N LEU A 107 14.15 12.04 -9.19
CA LEU A 107 13.66 11.91 -10.57
C LEU A 107 14.42 12.83 -11.54
N ARG A 108 14.66 14.08 -11.17
CA ARG A 108 15.44 15.02 -11.98
C ARG A 108 16.88 14.55 -12.18
N LEU A 109 17.51 13.99 -11.17
CA LEU A 109 18.85 13.41 -11.29
C LEU A 109 18.87 12.22 -12.25
N ALA A 110 17.85 11.35 -12.20
CA ALA A 110 17.72 10.24 -13.13
C ALA A 110 17.51 10.70 -14.58
N VAL A 111 16.69 11.73 -14.80
CA VAL A 111 16.52 12.37 -16.12
C VAL A 111 17.85 12.91 -16.62
N LYS A 112 18.54 13.72 -15.82
CA LYS A 112 19.85 14.29 -16.18
C LYS A 112 20.89 13.22 -16.54
N TYR A 113 20.90 12.11 -15.80
CA TYR A 113 21.78 10.99 -16.12
C TYR A 113 21.52 10.41 -17.53
N LEU A 114 20.25 10.24 -17.90
CA LEU A 114 19.88 9.72 -19.24
C LEU A 114 20.18 10.74 -20.34
N GLU A 115 19.90 12.02 -20.11
CA GLU A 115 20.21 13.11 -21.05
C GLU A 115 21.70 13.18 -21.37
N THR A 116 22.57 13.08 -20.37
CA THR A 116 24.04 13.05 -20.55
C THR A 116 24.50 11.91 -21.46
N PHE A 117 23.82 10.77 -21.42
CA PHE A 117 24.11 9.65 -22.32
C PHE A 117 23.65 9.95 -23.76
N LEU A 118 22.50 10.54 -23.94
CA LEU A 118 21.95 10.91 -25.26
C LEU A 118 22.85 11.94 -25.97
N GLU A 119 23.32 12.97 -25.27
CA GLU A 119 24.25 13.96 -25.81
C GLU A 119 25.55 13.32 -26.33
N LYS A 120 26.11 12.37 -25.57
CA LYS A 120 27.29 11.62 -25.98
C LYS A 120 27.08 10.71 -27.18
N SER A 121 25.85 10.19 -27.35
CA SER A 121 25.49 9.25 -28.41
C SER A 121 25.18 9.93 -29.74
N HIS A 122 24.76 11.20 -29.74
CA HIS A 122 24.42 11.99 -30.93
C HIS A 122 25.51 12.92 -31.39
N GLY A 123 26.64 12.95 -30.65
CA GLY A 123 27.81 13.81 -30.97
C GLY A 123 28.91 13.11 -31.80
N ARG A 124 28.56 12.06 -32.57
CA ARG A 124 29.48 11.43 -33.56
C ARG A 124 28.99 11.62 -34.96
#